data_229221f2790bcd0e96f7f37605c69cce
#
_entry.id   229221f2790bcd0e96f7f37605c69cce
#
_cell.length_a   1.000
_cell.length_b   1.000
_cell.length_c   1.000
_cell.angle_alpha   90.00
_cell.angle_beta   90.00
_cell.angle_gamma   90.00
#
_symmetry.space_group_name_H-M   'P 1'
#
loop_
_entity.id
_entity.type
_entity.pdbx_description
1 polymer ?
#
loop_
_entity_poly.entity_id
_entity_poly.type
_entity_poly.pdbx_seq_one_letter_code
_entity_poly.pdbx_strand_id
1 'polypeptide(L)'
;MITQVIDKANTCYLMGNNACFTLAGMNKPSEMLKDRILQRRTALGLSQAQLAEKSGVSQVTIQHLESGRNSTSKKLLDIARALGVTAEWLASGEETRREASNVQKVSQQPESFRYPVISWVAAGAWAEAVEPFPPGYSDRYEMSDYDSKGAAFWLEVKGDSMTSPVGTSIPEGMLILVDTEAEAIPGKLVVAKLADSNEATFKKLVEDGGRRFLKPLNPAYPTEMCLEGCRIVGVVVRATIKL
;
A
#
# COMPACT_ATOMS: atom_id res chain seq x y z
N MET A 1 -39.52 -1.94 -15.66
CA MET A 1 -39.86 -0.56 -15.26
C MET A 1 -39.65 -0.47 -13.76
N ILE A 2 -38.63 0.28 -13.33
CA ILE A 2 -38.33 0.49 -11.91
C ILE A 2 -38.98 1.81 -11.54
N THR A 3 -39.99 1.78 -10.67
CA THR A 3 -40.65 2.97 -10.17
C THR A 3 -40.01 3.38 -8.84
N GLN A 4 -39.38 4.52 -8.82
CA GLN A 4 -38.74 5.10 -7.64
C GLN A 4 -39.79 5.97 -6.93
N VAL A 5 -40.14 5.62 -5.69
CA VAL A 5 -40.95 6.46 -4.81
C VAL A 5 -40.02 7.07 -3.77
N ILE A 6 -39.83 8.38 -3.85
CA ILE A 6 -39.00 9.14 -2.92
C ILE A 6 -39.89 9.70 -1.82
N ASP A 7 -39.76 9.20 -0.60
CA ASP A 7 -40.25 9.86 0.61
C ASP A 7 -39.07 10.33 1.44
N LYS A 8 -39.15 11.54 2.02
CA LYS A 8 -38.04 12.32 2.58
C LYS A 8 -37.37 11.75 3.83
N ALA A 9 -37.69 10.50 4.22
CA ALA A 9 -37.14 9.87 5.44
C ALA A 9 -36.62 8.45 5.29
N ASN A 10 -36.83 7.74 4.16
CA ASN A 10 -36.32 6.34 4.01
C ASN A 10 -36.22 5.96 2.53
N THR A 11 -35.03 5.56 2.08
CA THR A 11 -34.82 5.00 0.75
C THR A 11 -35.08 3.50 0.79
N CYS A 12 -36.16 3.04 0.12
CA CYS A 12 -36.52 1.64 -0.01
C CYS A 12 -36.24 1.15 -1.44
N TYR A 13 -35.53 0.02 -1.59
CA TYR A 13 -35.32 -0.65 -2.88
C TYR A 13 -36.25 -1.87 -2.97
N LEU A 14 -37.09 -1.93 -4.02
CA LEU A 14 -37.93 -3.08 -4.34
C LEU A 14 -37.21 -4.00 -5.30
N MET A 15 -36.80 -5.17 -4.84
CA MET A 15 -36.46 -6.31 -5.71
C MET A 15 -37.52 -7.38 -5.59
N GLY A 16 -38.06 -7.80 -6.72
CA GLY A 16 -39.19 -8.70 -6.91
C GLY A 16 -39.41 -9.77 -5.83
N ASN A 17 -40.58 -9.76 -5.28
CA ASN A 17 -41.27 -10.56 -4.26
C ASN A 17 -41.52 -9.79 -2.95
N ASN A 18 -42.21 -8.63 -3.03
CA ASN A 18 -42.94 -7.98 -1.93
C ASN A 18 -42.34 -8.02 -0.50
N ALA A 19 -41.04 -8.03 -0.33
CA ALA A 19 -40.37 -7.86 0.94
C ALA A 19 -39.57 -6.56 0.92
N CYS A 20 -40.02 -5.56 1.68
CA CYS A 20 -39.30 -4.31 1.89
C CYS A 20 -38.25 -4.53 2.99
N PHE A 21 -36.96 -4.50 2.63
CA PHE A 21 -35.89 -4.45 3.61
C PHE A 21 -35.46 -2.99 3.82
N THR A 22 -35.77 -2.44 4.98
CA THR A 22 -35.27 -1.17 5.42
C THR A 22 -33.90 -1.36 6.08
N LEU A 23 -32.87 -0.70 5.58
CA LEU A 23 -31.55 -0.56 6.23
C LEU A 23 -31.58 0.34 7.49
N ALA A 24 -32.74 0.67 8.01
CA ALA A 24 -32.92 1.45 9.23
C ALA A 24 -32.92 0.54 10.47
N GLY A 25 -31.74 0.08 10.86
CA GLY A 25 -31.60 -0.79 12.04
C GLY A 25 -30.21 -0.78 12.67
N MET A 26 -29.33 0.10 12.26
CA MET A 26 -28.00 0.19 12.88
C MET A 26 -27.70 1.63 13.27
N ASN A 27 -28.27 2.09 14.37
CA ASN A 27 -27.74 3.06 15.33
C ASN A 27 -28.87 3.65 16.17
N LYS A 28 -29.27 2.97 17.25
CA LYS A 28 -29.86 3.63 18.41
C LYS A 28 -28.82 3.66 19.52
N PRO A 29 -28.27 4.81 19.88
CA PRO A 29 -27.37 4.95 21.02
C PRO A 29 -28.20 5.09 22.29
N SER A 30 -28.65 3.99 22.85
CA SER A 30 -29.26 3.94 24.20
C SER A 30 -29.74 2.53 24.59
N GLU A 31 -29.13 1.48 24.05
CA GLU A 31 -29.44 0.15 24.56
C GLU A 31 -28.57 -0.15 25.77
N MET A 32 -29.21 -0.71 26.83
CA MET A 32 -28.46 -1.13 28.02
C MET A 32 -27.57 -2.33 27.69
N LEU A 33 -26.57 -2.60 28.52
CA LEU A 33 -25.66 -3.75 28.38
C LEU A 33 -26.42 -5.07 28.08
N LYS A 34 -27.54 -5.31 28.76
CA LYS A 34 -28.40 -6.51 28.58
C LYS A 34 -28.88 -6.64 27.13
N ASP A 35 -29.32 -5.53 26.53
CA ASP A 35 -29.90 -5.51 25.19
C ASP A 35 -28.82 -5.75 24.14
N ARG A 36 -27.64 -5.18 24.30
CA ARG A 36 -26.48 -5.40 23.42
C ARG A 36 -25.97 -6.85 23.44
N ILE A 37 -25.91 -7.46 24.64
CA ILE A 37 -25.52 -8.88 24.76
C ILE A 37 -26.56 -9.78 24.07
N LEU A 38 -27.83 -9.57 24.34
CA LEU A 38 -28.93 -10.35 23.75
C LEU A 38 -28.93 -10.20 22.22
N GLN A 39 -28.88 -8.99 21.72
CA GLN A 39 -28.90 -8.70 20.28
C GLN A 39 -27.71 -9.38 19.57
N ARG A 40 -26.50 -9.22 20.12
CA ARG A 40 -25.31 -9.77 19.48
C ARG A 40 -25.26 -11.29 19.54
N ARG A 41 -25.69 -11.88 20.66
CA ARG A 41 -25.78 -13.34 20.81
C ARG A 41 -26.78 -13.93 19.80
N THR A 42 -27.97 -13.35 19.70
CA THR A 42 -28.99 -13.81 18.74
C THR A 42 -28.55 -13.62 17.29
N ALA A 43 -27.89 -12.53 16.95
CA ALA A 43 -27.31 -12.32 15.63
C ALA A 43 -26.26 -13.38 15.25
N LEU A 44 -25.54 -13.92 16.23
CA LEU A 44 -24.57 -15.00 16.03
C LEU A 44 -25.20 -16.39 16.11
N GLY A 45 -26.52 -16.50 16.35
CA GLY A 45 -27.24 -17.79 16.49
C GLY A 45 -26.85 -18.61 17.73
N LEU A 46 -26.23 -17.96 18.74
CA LEU A 46 -25.74 -18.66 19.93
C LEU A 46 -26.82 -18.78 20.99
N SER A 47 -26.92 -19.96 21.66
CA SER A 47 -27.67 -20.09 22.92
C SER A 47 -26.91 -19.48 24.10
N GLN A 48 -27.59 -19.20 25.21
CA GLN A 48 -26.92 -18.71 26.44
C GLN A 48 -25.85 -19.69 26.95
N ALA A 49 -26.10 -21.00 26.83
CA ALA A 49 -25.12 -22.01 27.20
C ALA A 49 -23.87 -21.98 26.32
N GLN A 50 -24.03 -21.84 25.00
CA GLN A 50 -22.94 -21.75 24.05
C GLN A 50 -22.11 -20.45 24.22
N LEU A 51 -22.76 -19.33 24.54
CA LEU A 51 -22.05 -18.10 24.87
C LEU A 51 -21.27 -18.24 26.18
N ALA A 52 -21.86 -18.90 27.20
CA ALA A 52 -21.22 -19.18 28.48
C ALA A 52 -19.94 -20.02 28.28
N GLU A 53 -20.03 -21.10 27.50
CA GLU A 53 -18.90 -21.96 27.15
C GLU A 53 -17.79 -21.19 26.43
N LYS A 54 -18.14 -20.46 25.36
CA LYS A 54 -17.17 -19.67 24.57
C LYS A 54 -16.47 -18.56 25.37
N SER A 55 -17.15 -17.99 26.35
CA SER A 55 -16.62 -16.89 27.16
C SER A 55 -16.00 -17.34 28.48
N GLY A 56 -16.05 -18.65 28.78
CA GLY A 56 -15.51 -19.21 30.04
C GLY A 56 -16.23 -18.69 31.29
N VAL A 57 -17.55 -18.39 31.20
CA VAL A 57 -18.38 -17.96 32.31
C VAL A 57 -19.53 -18.95 32.54
N SER A 58 -20.19 -18.89 33.72
CA SER A 58 -21.36 -19.74 33.97
C SER A 58 -22.57 -19.23 33.16
N GLN A 59 -23.45 -20.15 32.73
CA GLN A 59 -24.70 -19.80 32.05
C GLN A 59 -25.56 -18.84 32.90
N VAL A 60 -25.56 -19.01 34.21
CA VAL A 60 -26.26 -18.14 35.17
C VAL A 60 -25.74 -16.71 35.09
N THR A 61 -24.44 -16.51 34.86
CA THR A 61 -23.86 -15.16 34.65
C THR A 61 -24.41 -14.50 33.41
N ILE A 62 -24.49 -15.24 32.29
CA ILE A 62 -25.06 -14.71 31.02
C ILE A 62 -26.56 -14.39 31.25
N GLN A 63 -27.31 -15.26 31.89
CA GLN A 63 -28.74 -15.05 32.21
C GLN A 63 -28.96 -13.78 33.07
N HIS A 64 -28.13 -13.57 34.10
CA HIS A 64 -28.22 -12.37 34.94
C HIS A 64 -27.85 -11.08 34.20
N LEU A 65 -26.90 -11.14 33.25
CA LEU A 65 -26.55 -10.00 32.41
C LEU A 65 -27.67 -9.66 31.42
N GLU A 66 -28.26 -10.67 30.75
CA GLU A 66 -29.36 -10.47 29.80
C GLU A 66 -30.69 -10.10 30.50
N SER A 67 -30.92 -10.52 31.74
CA SER A 67 -32.10 -10.10 32.53
C SER A 67 -31.94 -8.73 33.17
N GLY A 68 -30.73 -8.10 33.10
CA GLY A 68 -30.45 -6.83 33.72
C GLY A 68 -30.25 -6.86 35.23
N ARG A 69 -30.19 -8.05 35.85
CA ARG A 69 -29.89 -8.22 37.29
C ARG A 69 -28.47 -7.71 37.60
N ASN A 70 -27.54 -7.92 36.66
CA ASN A 70 -26.18 -7.44 36.75
C ASN A 70 -25.93 -6.44 35.61
N SER A 71 -25.48 -5.26 35.95
CA SER A 71 -25.07 -4.23 34.97
C SER A 71 -23.59 -4.28 34.58
N THR A 72 -22.78 -5.10 35.27
CA THR A 72 -21.35 -5.26 35.05
C THR A 72 -20.89 -6.69 35.31
N SER A 73 -19.78 -7.08 34.71
CA SER A 73 -19.14 -8.38 34.99
C SER A 73 -17.61 -8.21 34.89
N LYS A 74 -16.90 -8.86 35.84
CA LYS A 74 -15.42 -8.97 35.78
C LYS A 74 -14.93 -9.67 34.54
N LYS A 75 -15.82 -10.44 33.88
CA LYS A 75 -15.57 -11.23 32.66
C LYS A 75 -16.13 -10.54 31.40
N LEU A 76 -16.42 -9.23 31.47
CA LEU A 76 -16.99 -8.50 30.32
C LEU A 76 -16.12 -8.56 29.07
N LEU A 77 -14.79 -8.55 29.26
CA LEU A 77 -13.82 -8.67 28.17
C LEU A 77 -13.91 -10.03 27.46
N ASP A 78 -14.05 -11.12 28.22
CA ASP A 78 -14.15 -12.47 27.67
C ASP A 78 -15.48 -12.66 26.92
N ILE A 79 -16.57 -12.10 27.45
CA ILE A 79 -17.90 -12.09 26.82
C ILE A 79 -17.87 -11.26 25.53
N ALA A 80 -17.25 -10.08 25.56
CA ALA A 80 -17.10 -9.23 24.38
C ALA A 80 -16.31 -9.95 23.27
N ARG A 81 -15.23 -10.62 23.64
CA ARG A 81 -14.41 -11.41 22.71
C ARG A 81 -15.23 -12.57 22.10
N ALA A 82 -16.01 -13.27 22.90
CA ALA A 82 -16.87 -14.35 22.42
C ALA A 82 -17.98 -13.85 21.47
N LEU A 83 -18.46 -12.63 21.66
CA LEU A 83 -19.45 -11.95 20.81
C LEU A 83 -18.84 -11.23 19.59
N GLY A 84 -17.50 -11.18 19.48
CA GLY A 84 -16.81 -10.49 18.38
C GLY A 84 -16.95 -8.97 18.39
N VAL A 85 -17.04 -8.36 19.59
CA VAL A 85 -17.16 -6.92 19.80
C VAL A 85 -16.11 -6.41 20.78
N THR A 86 -15.92 -5.08 20.88
CA THR A 86 -15.04 -4.50 21.91
C THR A 86 -15.73 -4.46 23.26
N ALA A 87 -14.97 -4.54 24.36
CA ALA A 87 -15.53 -4.44 25.70
C ALA A 87 -16.14 -3.06 25.96
N GLU A 88 -15.55 -2.01 25.38
CA GLU A 88 -16.02 -0.62 25.42
C GLU A 88 -17.40 -0.50 24.75
N TRP A 89 -17.54 -1.04 23.53
CA TRP A 89 -18.83 -1.06 22.85
C TRP A 89 -19.87 -1.84 23.64
N LEU A 90 -19.50 -2.97 24.19
CA LEU A 90 -20.40 -3.78 24.97
C LEU A 90 -20.86 -3.03 26.25
N ALA A 91 -19.97 -2.26 26.88
CA ALA A 91 -20.24 -1.53 28.11
C ALA A 91 -21.02 -0.21 27.86
N SER A 92 -20.60 0.60 26.89
CA SER A 92 -21.13 1.95 26.65
C SER A 92 -22.08 2.05 25.45
N GLY A 93 -21.99 1.13 24.48
CA GLY A 93 -22.66 1.24 23.19
C GLY A 93 -21.97 2.20 22.22
N GLU A 94 -20.90 2.86 22.63
CA GLU A 94 -20.09 3.69 21.76
C GLU A 94 -19.08 2.80 21.04
N GLU A 95 -19.14 2.77 19.72
CA GLU A 95 -17.98 2.39 18.94
C GLU A 95 -16.91 3.46 19.18
N THR A 96 -16.00 3.19 20.11
CA THR A 96 -14.74 3.90 20.06
C THR A 96 -14.20 3.65 18.65
N ARG A 97 -14.34 4.66 17.77
CA ARG A 97 -13.53 4.73 16.55
C ARG A 97 -12.13 4.48 17.05
N ARG A 98 -11.65 3.26 16.90
CA ARG A 98 -10.22 3.06 16.89
C ARG A 98 -9.75 4.05 15.86
N GLU A 99 -9.06 5.08 16.31
CA GLU A 99 -8.26 5.88 15.39
C GLU A 99 -7.59 4.84 14.52
N ALA A 100 -7.95 4.86 13.23
CA ALA A 100 -7.45 3.87 12.32
C ALA A 100 -5.96 3.91 12.49
N SER A 101 -5.41 2.86 13.12
CA SER A 101 -3.97 2.70 13.17
C SER A 101 -3.53 2.93 11.72
N ASN A 102 -2.69 3.95 11.47
CA ASN A 102 -2.12 4.23 10.17
C ASN A 102 -1.23 3.05 9.68
N VAL A 103 -1.24 1.95 10.45
CA VAL A 103 -0.60 0.68 10.12
C VAL A 103 -1.71 -0.33 9.78
N GLN A 104 -2.04 -0.45 8.51
CA GLN A 104 -2.77 -1.61 8.01
C GLN A 104 -1.82 -2.81 8.04
N LYS A 105 -2.27 -3.90 8.67
CA LYS A 105 -1.63 -5.20 8.48
C LYS A 105 -1.79 -5.58 7.01
N VAL A 106 -0.76 -5.35 6.21
CA VAL A 106 -0.67 -5.89 4.86
C VAL A 106 -0.45 -7.39 5.03
N SER A 107 -1.49 -8.18 4.77
CA SER A 107 -1.47 -9.65 4.93
C SER A 107 -0.89 -10.40 3.72
N GLN A 108 -0.35 -9.68 2.75
CA GLN A 108 0.45 -10.25 1.66
C GLN A 108 1.85 -9.66 1.78
N GLN A 109 2.85 -10.53 1.99
CA GLN A 109 4.22 -10.13 1.71
C GLN A 109 4.25 -9.86 0.21
N PRO A 110 4.56 -8.64 -0.25
CA PRO A 110 4.75 -8.39 -1.66
C PRO A 110 5.86 -9.34 -2.12
N GLU A 111 5.67 -9.94 -3.28
CA GLU A 111 6.76 -10.68 -3.93
C GLU A 111 7.96 -9.75 -3.99
N SER A 112 9.10 -10.20 -3.49
CA SER A 112 10.30 -9.40 -3.46
C SER A 112 11.34 -10.01 -4.39
N PHE A 113 11.80 -9.17 -5.31
CA PHE A 113 12.81 -9.52 -6.31
C PHE A 113 14.16 -8.98 -5.87
N ARG A 114 15.22 -9.65 -6.27
CA ARG A 114 16.57 -9.33 -5.86
C ARG A 114 17.41 -8.92 -7.06
N TYR A 115 17.92 -7.67 -7.05
CA TYR A 115 18.71 -7.11 -8.14
C TYR A 115 20.12 -6.73 -7.66
N PRO A 116 21.16 -6.90 -8.51
CA PRO A 116 22.53 -6.53 -8.17
C PRO A 116 22.68 -5.01 -8.08
N VAL A 117 23.54 -4.54 -7.17
CA VAL A 117 24.03 -3.15 -7.15
C VAL A 117 25.31 -3.09 -7.95
N ILE A 118 25.35 -2.28 -9.00
CA ILE A 118 26.52 -2.18 -9.90
C ILE A 118 27.13 -0.78 -9.88
N SER A 119 28.31 -0.62 -10.45
CA SER A 119 28.97 0.68 -10.62
C SER A 119 28.48 1.41 -11.86
N TRP A 120 28.68 2.73 -11.92
CA TRP A 120 28.34 3.58 -13.09
C TRP A 120 29.16 3.17 -14.34
N VAL A 121 30.39 2.73 -14.16
CA VAL A 121 31.23 2.19 -15.24
C VAL A 121 30.62 0.88 -15.76
N ALA A 122 30.20 -0.02 -14.86
CA ALA A 122 29.55 -1.25 -15.25
C ALA A 122 28.22 -1.00 -15.99
N ALA A 123 27.43 -0.02 -15.54
CA ALA A 123 26.22 0.41 -16.23
C ALA A 123 26.51 1.00 -17.63
N GLY A 124 27.59 1.76 -17.78
CA GLY A 124 28.06 2.25 -19.08
C GLY A 124 28.47 1.12 -20.02
N ALA A 125 29.18 0.12 -19.51
CA ALA A 125 29.55 -1.08 -20.28
C ALA A 125 28.34 -1.92 -20.67
N TRP A 126 27.29 -1.94 -19.83
CA TRP A 126 26.02 -2.62 -20.12
C TRP A 126 25.37 -2.14 -21.41
N ALA A 127 25.44 -0.85 -21.70
CA ALA A 127 24.89 -0.28 -22.94
C ALA A 127 25.53 -0.85 -24.20
N GLU A 128 26.71 -1.47 -24.09
CA GLU A 128 27.48 -2.05 -25.19
C GLU A 128 27.47 -3.60 -25.18
N ALA A 129 27.08 -4.20 -24.08
CA ALA A 129 27.07 -5.66 -23.91
C ALA A 129 25.91 -6.32 -24.67
N VAL A 130 26.19 -7.43 -25.34
CA VAL A 130 25.19 -8.26 -26.03
C VAL A 130 24.50 -9.22 -25.06
N GLU A 131 25.13 -9.52 -23.93
CA GLU A 131 24.63 -10.44 -22.92
C GLU A 131 24.58 -9.77 -21.54
N PRO A 132 23.53 -10.03 -20.73
CA PRO A 132 23.46 -9.55 -19.36
C PRO A 132 24.57 -10.20 -18.52
N PHE A 133 25.08 -9.48 -17.52
CA PHE A 133 26.12 -9.98 -16.62
C PHE A 133 25.72 -11.33 -15.98
N PRO A 134 26.65 -12.28 -15.91
CA PRO A 134 26.35 -13.58 -15.32
C PRO A 134 25.97 -13.46 -13.83
N PRO A 135 25.19 -14.41 -13.28
CA PRO A 135 24.91 -14.47 -11.85
C PRO A 135 26.22 -14.44 -11.02
N GLY A 136 26.26 -13.57 -10.01
CA GLY A 136 27.46 -13.37 -9.17
C GLY A 136 28.37 -12.21 -9.59
N TYR A 137 27.98 -11.41 -10.57
CA TYR A 137 28.74 -10.24 -11.01
C TYR A 137 28.87 -9.14 -9.94
N SER A 138 27.98 -9.10 -8.97
CA SER A 138 28.01 -8.13 -7.87
C SER A 138 28.03 -8.85 -6.52
N ASP A 139 28.82 -8.32 -5.59
CA ASP A 139 28.86 -8.78 -4.19
C ASP A 139 27.69 -8.21 -3.36
N ARG A 140 26.99 -7.18 -3.89
CA ARG A 140 25.90 -6.48 -3.22
C ARG A 140 24.60 -6.59 -4.02
N TYR A 141 23.53 -7.02 -3.35
CA TYR A 141 22.18 -7.13 -3.90
C TYR A 141 21.19 -6.42 -2.99
N GLU A 142 20.18 -5.79 -3.59
CA GLU A 142 19.09 -5.13 -2.88
C GLU A 142 17.74 -5.66 -3.36
N MET A 143 16.76 -5.65 -2.46
CA MET A 143 15.41 -6.14 -2.71
C MET A 143 14.52 -5.04 -3.29
N SER A 144 13.55 -5.42 -4.11
CA SER A 144 12.51 -4.54 -4.63
C SER A 144 11.19 -5.30 -4.76
N ASP A 145 10.08 -4.59 -4.66
CA ASP A 145 8.72 -5.04 -4.99
C ASP A 145 8.43 -4.96 -6.51
N TYR A 146 9.38 -4.48 -7.29
CA TYR A 146 9.26 -4.34 -8.73
C TYR A 146 9.68 -5.63 -9.42
N ASP A 147 8.79 -6.21 -10.23
CA ASP A 147 9.08 -7.35 -11.08
C ASP A 147 9.52 -6.85 -12.47
N SER A 148 10.81 -6.92 -12.74
CA SER A 148 11.36 -6.63 -14.06
C SER A 148 11.18 -7.84 -14.98
N LYS A 149 10.67 -7.62 -16.17
CA LYS A 149 10.55 -8.67 -17.20
C LYS A 149 11.87 -9.04 -17.85
N GLY A 150 12.89 -8.21 -17.67
CA GLY A 150 14.23 -8.41 -18.20
C GLY A 150 15.30 -8.11 -17.17
N ALA A 151 16.47 -7.72 -17.63
CA ALA A 151 17.57 -7.36 -16.77
C ALA A 151 17.31 -6.05 -16.04
N ALA A 152 17.55 -6.03 -14.72
CA ALA A 152 17.47 -4.82 -13.91
C ALA A 152 18.59 -4.82 -12.87
N PHE A 153 18.99 -3.62 -12.46
CA PHE A 153 20.07 -3.44 -11.49
C PHE A 153 19.90 -2.14 -10.70
N TRP A 154 20.52 -2.09 -9.55
CA TRP A 154 20.61 -0.90 -8.73
C TRP A 154 21.86 -0.11 -9.00
N LEU A 155 21.73 1.22 -8.96
CA LEU A 155 22.85 2.17 -8.95
C LEU A 155 22.72 3.08 -7.74
N GLU A 156 23.85 3.39 -7.12
CA GLU A 156 23.91 4.40 -6.07
C GLU A 156 24.17 5.78 -6.71
N VAL A 157 23.27 6.73 -6.46
CA VAL A 157 23.34 8.09 -7.05
C VAL A 157 24.58 8.81 -6.55
N LYS A 158 25.34 9.38 -7.47
CA LYS A 158 26.52 10.21 -7.20
C LYS A 158 26.27 11.64 -7.63
N GLY A 159 26.70 12.57 -6.78
CA GLY A 159 26.55 14.01 -7.02
C GLY A 159 25.10 14.48 -6.91
N ASP A 160 24.89 15.77 -7.16
CA ASP A 160 23.67 16.49 -6.89
C ASP A 160 22.89 16.92 -8.15
N SER A 161 23.30 16.45 -9.33
CA SER A 161 22.66 16.83 -10.62
C SER A 161 21.18 16.46 -10.70
N MET A 162 20.73 15.52 -9.86
CA MET A 162 19.34 15.06 -9.77
C MET A 162 18.66 15.51 -8.47
N THR A 163 19.27 16.42 -7.72
CA THR A 163 18.69 17.07 -6.53
C THR A 163 17.93 18.31 -6.95
N SER A 164 16.63 18.34 -6.71
CA SER A 164 15.77 19.47 -7.09
C SER A 164 15.14 20.13 -5.86
N PRO A 165 15.04 21.47 -5.83
CA PRO A 165 14.33 22.16 -4.76
C PRO A 165 12.81 22.06 -4.88
N VAL A 166 12.28 21.62 -6.04
CA VAL A 166 10.84 21.54 -6.31
C VAL A 166 10.51 20.23 -7.02
N GLY A 167 9.47 19.54 -6.55
CA GLY A 167 8.97 18.31 -7.15
C GLY A 167 9.83 17.09 -6.84
N THR A 168 10.05 16.23 -7.85
CA THR A 168 10.87 15.04 -7.69
C THR A 168 12.33 15.40 -7.50
N SER A 169 12.94 14.89 -6.44
CA SER A 169 14.35 15.09 -6.10
C SER A 169 14.98 13.74 -5.75
N ILE A 170 16.12 13.45 -6.34
CA ILE A 170 16.88 12.21 -6.13
C ILE A 170 18.31 12.60 -5.71
N PRO A 171 18.54 12.85 -4.41
CA PRO A 171 19.84 13.26 -3.90
C PRO A 171 20.88 12.13 -3.95
N GLU A 172 22.13 12.52 -3.78
CA GLU A 172 23.26 11.62 -3.64
C GLU A 172 23.04 10.59 -2.52
N GLY A 173 23.54 9.36 -2.73
CA GLY A 173 23.42 8.24 -1.79
C GLY A 173 22.11 7.46 -1.91
N MET A 174 21.10 7.94 -2.66
CA MET A 174 19.94 7.12 -2.99
C MET A 174 20.30 5.98 -3.93
N LEU A 175 19.58 4.86 -3.78
CA LEU A 175 19.62 3.76 -4.75
C LEU A 175 18.48 3.92 -5.75
N ILE A 176 18.80 3.79 -7.03
CA ILE A 176 17.83 3.78 -8.14
C ILE A 176 17.83 2.43 -8.82
N LEU A 177 16.65 1.84 -9.04
CA LEU A 177 16.48 0.61 -9.79
C LEU A 177 16.25 0.95 -11.26
N VAL A 178 17.10 0.41 -12.09
CA VAL A 178 17.10 0.60 -13.55
C VAL A 178 16.61 -0.68 -14.21
N ASP A 179 15.57 -0.56 -15.01
CA ASP A 179 15.03 -1.65 -15.85
C ASP A 179 15.44 -1.38 -17.29
N THR A 180 16.16 -2.34 -17.89
CA THR A 180 16.71 -2.21 -19.25
C THR A 180 15.67 -2.48 -20.33
N GLU A 181 14.56 -3.17 -20.00
CA GLU A 181 13.47 -3.49 -20.92
C GLU A 181 12.30 -2.49 -20.86
N ALA A 182 12.32 -1.61 -19.86
CA ALA A 182 11.29 -0.59 -19.72
C ALA A 182 11.39 0.47 -20.84
N GLU A 183 10.26 0.85 -21.41
CA GLU A 183 10.20 1.80 -22.52
C GLU A 183 10.64 3.20 -22.07
N ALA A 184 11.68 3.72 -22.73
CA ALA A 184 12.23 5.04 -22.48
C ALA A 184 11.43 6.11 -23.25
N ILE A 185 10.35 6.59 -22.64
CA ILE A 185 9.50 7.66 -23.17
C ILE A 185 9.87 9.03 -22.55
N PRO A 186 9.65 10.15 -23.26
CA PRO A 186 9.87 11.48 -22.73
C PRO A 186 9.16 11.69 -21.39
N GLY A 187 9.83 12.35 -20.46
CA GLY A 187 9.37 12.58 -19.09
C GLY A 187 9.85 11.57 -18.07
N LYS A 188 10.33 10.40 -18.47
CA LYS A 188 10.90 9.39 -17.57
C LYS A 188 12.32 9.75 -17.13
N LEU A 189 12.70 9.24 -15.97
CA LEU A 189 14.07 9.26 -15.48
C LEU A 189 14.81 8.08 -16.10
N VAL A 190 15.96 8.34 -16.71
CA VAL A 190 16.73 7.34 -17.46
C VAL A 190 18.19 7.35 -17.06
N VAL A 191 18.81 6.18 -17.17
CA VAL A 191 20.25 6.04 -17.18
C VAL A 191 20.69 5.93 -18.62
N ALA A 192 21.63 6.77 -19.04
CA ALA A 192 22.12 6.85 -20.42
C ALA A 192 23.64 6.86 -20.44
N LYS A 193 24.23 6.36 -21.53
CA LYS A 193 25.64 6.48 -21.85
C LYS A 193 25.82 7.50 -22.96
N LEU A 194 26.69 8.49 -22.75
CA LEU A 194 27.09 9.44 -23.77
C LEU A 194 28.25 8.87 -24.60
N ALA A 195 28.37 9.30 -25.84
CA ALA A 195 29.41 8.81 -26.76
C ALA A 195 30.83 9.02 -26.22
N ASP A 196 31.04 10.14 -25.53
CA ASP A 196 32.36 10.57 -25.05
C ASP A 196 32.63 10.13 -23.60
N SER A 197 31.78 9.31 -23.00
CA SER A 197 31.94 8.88 -21.62
C SER A 197 31.98 7.35 -21.51
N ASN A 198 32.86 6.85 -20.66
CA ASN A 198 32.86 5.43 -20.26
C ASN A 198 31.87 5.11 -19.13
N GLU A 199 31.36 6.15 -18.49
CA GLU A 199 30.38 6.02 -17.40
C GLU A 199 28.98 6.38 -17.88
N ALA A 200 27.98 5.72 -17.31
CA ALA A 200 26.60 6.09 -17.51
C ALA A 200 26.26 7.37 -16.71
N THR A 201 25.26 8.10 -17.15
CA THR A 201 24.73 9.30 -16.49
C THR A 201 23.25 9.13 -16.18
N PHE A 202 22.77 9.79 -15.11
CA PHE A 202 21.37 9.74 -14.68
C PHE A 202 20.70 11.09 -14.93
N LYS A 203 19.65 11.10 -15.76
CA LYS A 203 18.97 12.33 -16.17
C LYS A 203 17.47 12.06 -16.42
N LYS A 204 16.71 13.13 -16.65
CA LYS A 204 15.35 13.08 -17.18
C LYS A 204 15.38 13.14 -18.69
N LEU A 205 14.76 12.18 -19.36
CA LEU A 205 14.59 12.22 -20.80
C LEU A 205 13.52 13.25 -21.18
N VAL A 206 13.86 14.17 -22.06
CA VAL A 206 12.97 15.18 -22.60
C VAL A 206 13.05 15.15 -24.12
N GLU A 207 11.96 15.43 -24.78
CA GLU A 207 11.91 15.58 -26.24
C GLU A 207 11.36 16.95 -26.59
N ASP A 208 12.04 17.64 -27.48
CA ASP A 208 11.64 18.93 -28.02
C ASP A 208 12.01 19.01 -29.50
N GLY A 209 11.04 19.36 -30.34
CA GLY A 209 11.24 19.46 -31.78
C GLY A 209 11.78 18.19 -32.45
N GLY A 210 11.38 16.99 -31.94
CA GLY A 210 11.87 15.69 -32.43
C GLY A 210 13.29 15.35 -32.02
N ARG A 211 13.90 16.14 -31.13
CA ARG A 211 15.23 15.89 -30.56
C ARG A 211 15.13 15.46 -29.12
N ARG A 212 15.98 14.52 -28.72
CA ARG A 212 16.05 14.02 -27.34
C ARG A 212 17.12 14.74 -26.56
N PHE A 213 16.78 15.08 -25.31
CA PHE A 213 17.66 15.76 -24.37
C PHE A 213 17.69 15.03 -23.04
N LEU A 214 18.83 15.05 -22.40
CA LEU A 214 19.08 14.54 -21.06
C LEU A 214 19.11 15.75 -20.11
N LYS A 215 17.99 15.99 -19.40
CA LYS A 215 17.81 17.14 -18.52
C LYS A 215 18.08 16.75 -17.07
N PRO A 216 18.99 17.42 -16.35
CA PRO A 216 19.14 17.25 -14.92
C PRO A 216 17.91 17.80 -14.20
N LEU A 217 17.63 17.29 -12.98
CA LEU A 217 16.59 17.86 -12.12
C LEU A 217 17.09 19.10 -11.38
N ASN A 218 18.40 19.19 -11.15
CA ASN A 218 19.05 20.37 -10.59
C ASN A 218 19.22 21.44 -11.68
N PRO A 219 18.59 22.61 -11.55
CA PRO A 219 18.67 23.66 -12.58
C PRO A 219 20.04 24.29 -12.72
N ALA A 220 20.96 24.07 -11.79
CA ALA A 220 22.34 24.53 -11.87
C ALA A 220 23.18 23.78 -12.92
N TYR A 221 22.71 22.65 -13.40
CA TYR A 221 23.39 21.81 -14.38
C TYR A 221 22.82 22.01 -15.78
N PRO A 222 23.66 21.95 -16.82
CA PRO A 222 23.21 22.11 -18.20
C PRO A 222 22.41 20.90 -18.68
N THR A 223 21.49 21.16 -19.61
CA THR A 223 20.80 20.11 -20.37
C THR A 223 21.69 19.67 -21.52
N GLU A 224 21.83 18.35 -21.68
CA GLU A 224 22.67 17.75 -22.72
C GLU A 224 21.80 17.16 -23.84
N MET A 225 22.22 17.35 -25.10
CA MET A 225 21.53 16.76 -26.24
C MET A 225 21.98 15.29 -26.38
N CYS A 226 21.03 14.39 -26.54
CA CYS A 226 21.30 12.97 -26.84
C CYS A 226 21.57 12.85 -28.35
N LEU A 227 22.82 13.02 -28.76
CA LEU A 227 23.28 12.92 -30.14
C LEU A 227 23.55 11.48 -30.57
N GLU A 228 24.03 11.30 -31.81
CA GLU A 228 24.52 10.00 -32.30
C GLU A 228 25.56 9.40 -31.35
N GLY A 229 25.36 8.12 -30.94
CA GLY A 229 26.20 7.47 -29.92
C GLY A 229 25.70 7.60 -28.49
N CYS A 230 24.72 8.45 -28.19
CA CYS A 230 24.01 8.41 -26.93
C CYS A 230 23.08 7.20 -26.89
N ARG A 231 23.23 6.35 -25.86
CA ARG A 231 22.43 5.15 -25.67
C ARG A 231 21.72 5.20 -24.33
N ILE A 232 20.42 4.95 -24.31
CA ILE A 232 19.70 4.77 -23.06
C ILE A 232 19.94 3.33 -22.59
N VAL A 233 20.50 3.20 -21.37
CA VAL A 233 20.78 1.93 -20.72
C VAL A 233 19.50 1.32 -20.15
N GLY A 234 18.65 2.17 -19.56
CA GLY A 234 17.35 1.75 -19.00
C GLY A 234 16.61 2.89 -18.33
N VAL A 235 15.43 2.58 -17.87
CA VAL A 235 14.51 3.50 -17.20
C VAL A 235 14.56 3.28 -15.70
N VAL A 236 14.60 4.36 -14.92
CA VAL A 236 14.52 4.29 -13.46
C VAL A 236 13.07 4.07 -13.04
N VAL A 237 12.81 2.93 -12.41
CA VAL A 237 11.48 2.46 -12.01
C VAL A 237 11.23 2.58 -10.50
N ARG A 238 12.29 2.60 -9.69
CA ARG A 238 12.25 2.79 -8.23
C ARG A 238 13.41 3.64 -7.76
N ALA A 239 13.20 4.35 -6.67
CA ALA A 239 14.27 5.03 -5.93
C ALA A 239 14.04 4.79 -4.44
N THR A 240 15.09 4.50 -3.69
CA THR A 240 15.03 4.26 -2.25
C THR A 240 16.21 4.89 -1.54
N ILE A 241 16.01 5.25 -0.27
CA ILE A 241 17.08 5.75 0.60
C ILE A 241 17.20 4.82 1.79
N LYS A 242 18.42 4.52 2.21
CA LYS A 242 18.71 3.87 3.49
C LYS A 242 18.95 4.97 4.53
N LEU A 243 18.16 4.96 5.59
CA LEU A 243 18.28 5.86 6.74
C LEU A 243 19.23 5.27 7.78
#